data_e7efbe6a7a64ad25a334ef00f30fb3ad
#
_entry.id   e7efbe6a7a64ad25a334ef00f30fb3ad
#
_cell.length_a   1.000
_cell.length_b   1.000
_cell.length_c   1.000
_cell.angle_alpha   90.00
_cell.angle_beta   90.00
_cell.angle_gamma   90.00
#
_symmetry.space_group_name_H-M   'P 1'
#
loop_
_entity.id
_entity.type
_entity.pdbx_description
1 polymer ?
#
loop_
_entity_poly.entity_id
_entity_poly.type
_entity_poly.pdbx_seq_one_letter_code
_entity_poly.pdbx_strand_id
1 'polypeptide(L)'
;EILPYHFDTSTTSAQRVDGTPHTWPDAQQAWNEGRMDKWLPAKTERSLGYYKEQDIAFQFAMANAFTICDAYHCSFQGGTNPNRLFLWTGTNDPLGQHGGPVTTNDHDSNGPVEQGYTWTTYPERLQAAGITWRVYQDMADNFSDNPLIGFRQYRAAAPDSPLIVNGLSTWKLDALKRDVQ
;
A
#
# COMPACT_ATOMS: atom_id res chain seq x y z
N GLU A 1 -19.79 26.23 -6.70
CA GLU A 1 -18.44 26.09 -6.13
C GLU A 1 -18.54 25.28 -4.85
N ILE A 2 -17.73 24.22 -4.71
CA ILE A 2 -17.67 23.39 -3.50
C ILE A 2 -16.36 23.76 -2.80
N LEU A 3 -16.45 24.18 -1.55
CA LEU A 3 -15.32 24.56 -0.73
C LEU A 3 -14.87 23.38 0.14
N PRO A 4 -13.60 23.35 0.60
CA PRO A 4 -13.16 22.40 1.62
C PRO A 4 -14.05 22.46 2.87
N TYR A 5 -14.39 21.29 3.43
CA TYR A 5 -15.31 21.21 4.56
C TYR A 5 -14.79 20.26 5.65
N HIS A 6 -15.18 20.53 6.88
CA HIS A 6 -14.71 19.82 8.05
C HIS A 6 -15.45 18.48 8.23
N PHE A 7 -14.71 17.40 8.36
CA PHE A 7 -15.19 16.10 8.83
C PHE A 7 -15.29 16.13 10.37
N ASP A 8 -16.39 16.70 10.88
CA ASP A 8 -16.61 16.84 12.32
C ASP A 8 -17.04 15.50 12.93
N THR A 9 -16.13 14.87 13.67
CA THR A 9 -16.38 13.58 14.33
C THR A 9 -17.27 13.69 15.57
N SER A 10 -17.48 14.89 16.09
CA SER A 10 -18.35 15.11 17.26
C SER A 10 -19.84 15.18 16.90
N THR A 11 -20.16 15.52 15.67
CA THR A 11 -21.53 15.75 15.19
C THR A 11 -21.96 14.79 14.08
N THR A 12 -21.01 14.08 13.47
CA THR A 12 -21.24 13.17 12.34
C THR A 12 -20.51 11.85 12.50
N SER A 13 -20.79 10.89 11.62
CA SER A 13 -20.05 9.62 11.52
C SER A 13 -18.73 9.75 10.74
N ALA A 14 -18.08 10.91 10.77
CA ALA A 14 -16.88 11.21 9.98
C ALA A 14 -15.64 10.37 10.34
N GLN A 15 -15.68 9.59 11.44
CA GLN A 15 -14.67 8.56 11.72
C GLN A 15 -14.70 7.43 10.68
N ARG A 16 -15.81 7.25 9.97
CA ARG A 16 -15.98 6.26 8.91
C ARG A 16 -16.42 6.97 7.63
N VAL A 17 -15.46 7.30 6.80
CA VAL A 17 -15.68 7.91 5.48
C VAL A 17 -15.40 6.87 4.42
N ASP A 18 -16.33 6.70 3.46
CA ASP A 18 -16.09 5.82 2.31
C ASP A 18 -14.90 6.31 1.49
N GLY A 19 -14.15 5.37 0.92
CA GLY A 19 -13.01 5.68 0.06
C GLY A 19 -13.38 6.53 -1.16
N THR A 20 -12.45 7.34 -1.62
CA THR A 20 -12.53 7.99 -2.92
C THR A 20 -12.06 7.03 -4.03
N PRO A 21 -12.42 7.23 -5.31
CA PRO A 21 -11.82 6.51 -6.42
C PRO A 21 -10.29 6.59 -6.33
N HIS A 22 -9.60 5.43 -6.44
CA HIS A 22 -8.15 5.33 -6.24
C HIS A 22 -7.47 4.37 -7.21
N THR A 23 -7.99 4.31 -8.43
CA THR A 23 -7.38 3.58 -9.55
C THR A 23 -6.45 4.49 -10.37
N TRP A 24 -5.68 3.90 -11.28
CA TRP A 24 -4.85 4.68 -12.19
C TRP A 24 -5.65 5.63 -13.09
N PRO A 25 -6.74 5.20 -13.79
CA PRO A 25 -7.51 6.10 -14.63
C PRO A 25 -8.02 7.36 -13.92
N ASP A 26 -8.59 7.21 -12.73
CA ASP A 26 -9.09 8.37 -11.98
C ASP A 26 -7.96 9.26 -11.43
N ALA A 27 -6.80 8.67 -11.10
CA ALA A 27 -5.63 9.44 -10.70
C ALA A 27 -5.07 10.27 -11.87
N GLN A 28 -5.02 9.70 -13.09
CA GLN A 28 -4.63 10.44 -14.31
C GLN A 28 -5.65 11.56 -14.62
N GLN A 29 -6.93 11.31 -14.45
CA GLN A 29 -7.96 12.33 -14.61
C GLN A 29 -7.77 13.48 -13.60
N ALA A 30 -7.54 13.17 -12.32
CA ALA A 30 -7.31 14.17 -11.29
C ALA A 30 -6.06 15.01 -11.57
N TRP A 31 -4.98 14.35 -11.99
CA TRP A 31 -3.69 14.96 -12.34
C TRP A 31 -3.82 15.92 -13.54
N ASN A 32 -4.61 15.56 -14.58
CA ASN A 32 -4.90 16.37 -15.75
C ASN A 32 -3.67 17.05 -16.35
N GLU A 33 -2.66 16.24 -16.74
CA GLU A 33 -1.40 16.73 -17.34
C GLU A 33 -0.64 17.74 -16.45
N GLY A 34 -0.68 17.53 -15.13
CA GLY A 34 -0.01 18.38 -14.14
C GLY A 34 -0.79 19.59 -13.66
N ARG A 35 -1.97 19.87 -14.24
CA ARG A 35 -2.81 21.00 -13.80
C ARG A 35 -3.48 20.80 -12.46
N MET A 36 -3.69 19.55 -12.03
CA MET A 36 -4.29 19.16 -10.74
C MET A 36 -5.69 19.76 -10.48
N ASP A 37 -6.42 20.12 -11.54
CA ASP A 37 -7.68 20.87 -11.48
C ASP A 37 -8.94 19.99 -11.68
N LYS A 38 -8.76 18.66 -11.76
CA LYS A 38 -9.85 17.69 -11.97
C LYS A 38 -10.09 16.76 -10.76
N TRP A 39 -9.65 17.17 -9.59
CA TRP A 39 -9.83 16.36 -8.37
C TRP A 39 -11.30 16.12 -8.05
N LEU A 40 -12.12 17.14 -8.10
CA LEU A 40 -13.53 17.03 -7.75
C LEU A 40 -14.31 16.03 -8.65
N PRO A 41 -14.24 16.13 -9.98
CA PRO A 41 -14.90 15.16 -10.85
C PRO A 41 -14.29 13.75 -10.80
N ALA A 42 -12.98 13.63 -10.53
CA ALA A 42 -12.29 12.35 -10.49
C ALA A 42 -12.38 11.62 -9.14
N LYS A 43 -12.36 12.38 -8.03
CA LYS A 43 -12.21 11.87 -6.67
C LYS A 43 -13.41 12.12 -5.78
N THR A 44 -14.47 12.75 -6.29
CA THR A 44 -15.67 13.18 -5.56
C THR A 44 -15.42 14.33 -4.56
N GLU A 45 -16.50 14.85 -4.00
CA GLU A 45 -16.47 15.92 -2.99
C GLU A 45 -15.68 15.53 -1.73
N ARG A 46 -15.61 14.24 -1.39
CA ARG A 46 -14.86 13.76 -0.23
C ARG A 46 -13.38 14.13 -0.26
N SER A 47 -12.81 14.35 -1.45
CA SER A 47 -11.42 14.82 -1.61
C SER A 47 -11.17 16.23 -1.04
N LEU A 48 -12.22 16.98 -0.75
CA LEU A 48 -12.17 18.32 -0.14
C LEU A 48 -12.42 18.29 1.37
N GLY A 49 -12.74 17.12 1.94
CA GLY A 49 -12.93 16.96 3.38
C GLY A 49 -11.61 17.03 4.16
N TYR A 50 -11.60 17.62 5.34
CA TYR A 50 -10.43 17.68 6.22
C TYR A 50 -10.80 17.43 7.68
N TYR A 51 -9.84 16.94 8.46
CA TYR A 51 -9.94 16.79 9.91
C TYR A 51 -9.19 17.90 10.65
N LYS A 52 -9.62 18.18 11.87
CA LYS A 52 -8.93 19.04 12.82
C LYS A 52 -8.29 18.19 13.93
N GLU A 53 -7.50 18.83 14.79
CA GLU A 53 -6.83 18.16 15.91
C GLU A 53 -7.78 17.37 16.80
N GLN A 54 -8.95 17.94 17.11
CA GLN A 54 -9.97 17.29 17.93
C GLN A 54 -10.53 15.99 17.33
N ASP A 55 -10.48 15.84 16.01
CA ASP A 55 -11.00 14.68 15.31
C ASP A 55 -9.99 13.53 15.27
N ILE A 56 -8.70 13.86 15.14
CA ILE A 56 -7.58 12.92 14.99
C ILE A 56 -6.41 13.33 15.89
N ALA A 57 -6.65 13.46 17.19
CA ALA A 57 -5.70 13.99 18.18
C ALA A 57 -4.37 13.21 18.20
N PHE A 58 -4.40 11.88 18.04
CA PHE A 58 -3.19 11.06 18.04
C PHE A 58 -2.27 11.41 16.85
N GLN A 59 -2.82 11.56 15.65
CA GLN A 59 -2.05 11.92 14.45
C GLN A 59 -1.44 13.32 14.58
N PHE A 60 -2.17 14.29 15.15
CA PHE A 60 -1.63 15.61 15.43
C PHE A 60 -0.53 15.58 16.49
N ALA A 61 -0.69 14.79 17.57
CA ALA A 61 0.36 14.63 18.57
C ALA A 61 1.63 14.03 17.96
N MET A 62 1.51 13.03 17.09
CA MET A 62 2.65 12.46 16.36
C MET A 62 3.29 13.48 15.41
N ALA A 63 2.49 14.23 14.65
CA ALA A 63 2.96 15.25 13.74
C ALA A 63 3.73 16.36 14.46
N ASN A 64 3.26 16.75 15.65
CA ASN A 64 3.91 17.77 16.48
C ASN A 64 5.20 17.26 17.16
N ALA A 65 5.30 15.95 17.42
CA ALA A 65 6.45 15.35 18.09
C ALA A 65 7.56 14.91 17.14
N PHE A 66 7.22 14.63 15.88
CA PHE A 66 8.13 14.05 14.88
C PHE A 66 8.14 14.86 13.58
N THR A 67 8.76 14.31 12.56
CA THR A 67 8.86 14.96 11.24
C THR A 67 7.65 14.62 10.38
N ILE A 68 7.05 15.66 9.78
CA ILE A 68 6.05 15.50 8.71
C ILE A 68 6.77 15.57 7.35
N CYS A 69 6.55 14.56 6.51
CA CYS A 69 7.08 14.53 5.15
C CYS A 69 6.04 15.09 4.18
N ASP A 70 5.95 16.41 4.04
CA ASP A 70 4.96 17.09 3.22
C ASP A 70 5.30 17.12 1.72
N ALA A 71 6.54 16.76 1.37
CA ALA A 71 6.99 16.60 -0.01
C ALA A 71 7.21 15.11 -0.41
N TYR A 72 6.54 14.19 0.29
CA TYR A 72 6.60 12.77 -0.05
C TYR A 72 5.64 12.45 -1.20
N HIS A 73 6.17 11.91 -2.30
CA HIS A 73 5.42 11.54 -3.49
C HIS A 73 5.29 10.03 -3.63
N CYS A 74 4.13 9.56 -4.10
CA CYS A 74 3.96 8.15 -4.46
C CYS A 74 4.85 7.79 -5.67
N SER A 75 5.27 6.54 -5.75
CA SER A 75 6.08 6.04 -6.88
C SER A 75 5.26 5.85 -8.15
N PHE A 76 3.95 5.64 -8.00
CA PHE A 76 3.02 5.41 -9.08
C PHE A 76 1.69 6.12 -8.79
N GLN A 77 1.19 6.91 -9.74
CA GLN A 77 -0.08 7.64 -9.60
C GLN A 77 -1.29 6.70 -9.78
N GLY A 78 -1.47 5.79 -8.85
CA GLY A 78 -2.51 4.76 -8.94
C GLY A 78 -2.85 4.18 -7.58
N GLY A 79 -3.32 2.95 -7.59
CA GLY A 79 -3.79 2.24 -6.42
C GLY A 79 -2.68 1.75 -5.48
N THR A 80 -3.12 0.99 -4.49
CA THR A 80 -2.28 0.50 -3.38
C THR A 80 -1.23 -0.50 -3.87
N ASN A 81 -1.64 -1.53 -4.63
CA ASN A 81 -0.75 -2.63 -5.01
C ASN A 81 0.45 -2.17 -5.86
N PRO A 82 0.31 -1.35 -6.91
CA PRO A 82 1.46 -0.82 -7.64
C PRO A 82 2.46 -0.07 -6.74
N ASN A 83 1.96 0.76 -5.81
CA ASN A 83 2.82 1.51 -4.89
C ASN A 83 3.51 0.59 -3.87
N ARG A 84 2.84 -0.44 -3.38
CA ARG A 84 3.47 -1.46 -2.52
C ARG A 84 4.55 -2.24 -3.26
N LEU A 85 4.34 -2.57 -4.54
CA LEU A 85 5.37 -3.22 -5.36
C LEU A 85 6.62 -2.36 -5.48
N PHE A 86 6.49 -1.04 -5.69
CA PHE A 86 7.64 -0.14 -5.66
C PHE A 86 8.37 -0.14 -4.32
N LEU A 87 7.65 -0.12 -3.20
CA LEU A 87 8.26 -0.22 -1.86
C LEU A 87 9.04 -1.53 -1.68
N TRP A 88 8.48 -2.65 -2.14
CA TRP A 88 9.05 -3.98 -1.89
C TRP A 88 10.06 -4.44 -2.94
N THR A 89 10.12 -3.77 -4.11
CA THR A 89 10.94 -4.26 -5.24
C THR A 89 11.63 -3.15 -6.04
N GLY A 90 11.20 -1.90 -5.90
CA GLY A 90 11.71 -0.77 -6.68
C GLY A 90 11.10 -0.64 -8.09
N THR A 91 10.14 -1.50 -8.48
CA THR A 91 9.55 -1.50 -9.83
C THR A 91 8.15 -2.11 -9.85
N ASN A 92 7.37 -1.83 -10.89
CA ASN A 92 6.15 -2.53 -11.25
C ASN A 92 6.26 -3.26 -12.60
N ASP A 93 7.48 -3.53 -13.07
CA ASP A 93 7.79 -4.16 -14.35
C ASP A 93 7.19 -3.41 -15.56
N PRO A 94 7.60 -2.17 -15.83
CA PRO A 94 6.98 -1.33 -16.87
C PRO A 94 7.15 -1.88 -18.29
N LEU A 95 8.09 -2.79 -18.52
CA LEU A 95 8.33 -3.43 -19.82
C LEU A 95 7.55 -4.73 -20.02
N GLY A 96 6.83 -5.21 -18.99
CA GLY A 96 6.03 -6.43 -19.06
C GLY A 96 6.85 -7.71 -19.26
N GLN A 97 8.10 -7.75 -18.77
CA GLN A 97 9.01 -8.89 -18.99
C GLN A 97 8.89 -9.98 -17.92
N HIS A 98 8.26 -9.66 -16.80
CA HIS A 98 8.23 -10.50 -15.61
C HIS A 98 6.82 -10.68 -15.02
N GLY A 99 5.78 -10.45 -15.83
CA GLY A 99 4.38 -10.58 -15.42
C GLY A 99 3.68 -9.27 -15.11
N GLY A 100 4.35 -8.13 -15.31
CA GLY A 100 3.76 -6.78 -15.30
C GLY A 100 3.34 -6.30 -16.70
N PRO A 101 3.17 -4.99 -16.94
CA PRO A 101 3.24 -3.93 -15.92
C PRO A 101 2.06 -3.96 -14.94
N VAL A 102 2.34 -3.77 -13.66
CA VAL A 102 1.28 -3.75 -12.63
C VAL A 102 0.78 -2.33 -12.44
N THR A 103 -0.44 -2.07 -12.87
CA THR A 103 -1.09 -0.75 -12.81
C THR A 103 -2.40 -0.74 -12.01
N THR A 104 -2.86 -1.93 -11.60
CA THR A 104 -4.13 -2.14 -10.88
C THR A 104 -3.91 -2.93 -9.60
N ASN A 105 -4.95 -3.06 -8.78
CA ASN A 105 -4.95 -3.90 -7.58
C ASN A 105 -5.37 -5.36 -7.84
N ASP A 106 -5.51 -5.77 -9.11
CA ASP A 106 -6.23 -7.01 -9.47
C ASP A 106 -5.36 -8.29 -9.40
N HIS A 107 -4.05 -8.18 -9.17
CA HIS A 107 -3.11 -9.31 -9.32
C HIS A 107 -2.50 -9.78 -8.00
N ASP A 108 -3.29 -9.81 -6.97
CA ASP A 108 -2.69 -9.98 -5.66
C ASP A 108 -2.70 -11.38 -5.10
N SER A 109 -3.24 -12.40 -5.75
CA SER A 109 -3.06 -13.72 -5.13
C SER A 109 -3.73 -14.90 -5.80
N ASN A 110 -4.68 -14.72 -6.69
CA ASN A 110 -5.67 -15.78 -6.96
C ASN A 110 -5.46 -16.55 -8.27
N GLY A 111 -4.44 -16.22 -9.02
CA GLY A 111 -4.11 -16.98 -10.25
C GLY A 111 -3.26 -18.23 -9.99
N PRO A 112 -3.06 -19.09 -11.00
CA PRO A 112 -2.07 -20.14 -10.95
C PRO A 112 -0.67 -19.61 -10.63
N VAL A 113 0.17 -20.44 -10.00
CA VAL A 113 1.54 -20.04 -9.61
C VAL A 113 2.33 -19.55 -10.82
N GLU A 114 2.11 -20.12 -11.98
CA GLU A 114 2.79 -19.80 -13.24
C GLU A 114 2.49 -18.39 -13.76
N GLN A 115 1.40 -17.80 -13.31
CA GLN A 115 1.02 -16.42 -13.65
C GLN A 115 1.57 -15.37 -12.67
N GLY A 116 2.28 -15.80 -11.63
CA GLY A 116 2.90 -14.90 -10.66
C GLY A 116 4.06 -14.11 -11.26
N TYR A 117 4.36 -12.99 -10.60
CA TYR A 117 5.51 -12.14 -10.92
C TYR A 117 6.82 -12.89 -10.71
N THR A 118 7.87 -12.51 -11.46
CA THR A 118 9.15 -13.24 -11.45
C THR A 118 10.38 -12.37 -11.17
N TRP A 119 10.22 -11.06 -10.97
CA TRP A 119 11.39 -10.22 -10.61
C TRP A 119 11.73 -10.35 -9.14
N THR A 120 12.98 -10.00 -8.78
CA THR A 120 13.51 -10.12 -7.43
C THR A 120 12.91 -9.09 -6.49
N THR A 121 12.52 -9.52 -5.30
CA THR A 121 12.02 -8.65 -4.22
C THR A 121 13.13 -8.24 -3.27
N TYR A 122 12.90 -7.16 -2.50
CA TYR A 122 13.84 -6.71 -1.48
C TYR A 122 14.07 -7.75 -0.36
N PRO A 123 13.04 -8.47 0.16
CA PRO A 123 13.27 -9.56 1.11
C PRO A 123 14.18 -10.68 0.59
N GLU A 124 14.11 -11.03 -0.71
CA GLU A 124 15.05 -11.99 -1.30
C GLU A 124 16.49 -11.47 -1.29
N ARG A 125 16.69 -10.17 -1.51
CA ARG A 125 18.01 -9.54 -1.41
C ARG A 125 18.53 -9.54 0.03
N LEU A 126 17.69 -9.28 1.02
CA LEU A 126 18.03 -9.40 2.44
C LEU A 126 18.41 -10.85 2.78
N GLN A 127 17.60 -11.81 2.35
CA GLN A 127 17.89 -13.24 2.54
C GLN A 127 19.23 -13.65 1.95
N ALA A 128 19.52 -13.23 0.73
CA ALA A 128 20.80 -13.52 0.05
C ALA A 128 22.00 -12.87 0.74
N ALA A 129 21.78 -11.73 1.39
CA ALA A 129 22.82 -11.02 2.17
C ALA A 129 22.97 -11.53 3.61
N GLY A 130 22.23 -12.55 4.03
CA GLY A 130 22.23 -13.08 5.38
C GLY A 130 21.61 -12.13 6.42
N ILE A 131 20.83 -11.14 5.99
CA ILE A 131 20.15 -10.20 6.86
C ILE A 131 18.79 -10.80 7.25
N THR A 132 18.51 -10.82 8.55
CA THR A 132 17.22 -11.29 9.07
C THR A 132 16.11 -10.33 8.68
N TRP A 133 14.95 -10.88 8.34
CA TRP A 133 13.78 -10.13 7.95
C TRP A 133 12.51 -10.88 8.29
N ARG A 134 11.41 -10.17 8.48
CA ARG A 134 10.09 -10.75 8.72
C ARG A 134 8.99 -9.77 8.38
N VAL A 135 7.88 -10.27 7.81
CA VAL A 135 6.66 -9.49 7.58
C VAL A 135 5.68 -9.76 8.73
N TYR A 136 5.31 -8.72 9.47
CA TYR A 136 4.28 -8.79 10.51
C TYR A 136 2.93 -8.49 9.90
N GLN A 137 2.03 -9.46 9.93
CA GLN A 137 0.76 -9.44 9.20
C GLN A 137 -0.22 -10.48 9.74
N ASP A 138 -1.47 -10.38 9.33
CA ASP A 138 -2.45 -11.45 9.38
C ASP A 138 -2.81 -11.89 7.96
N MET A 139 -2.32 -13.05 7.51
CA MET A 139 -2.57 -13.53 6.15
C MET A 139 -4.02 -13.89 5.88
N ALA A 140 -4.83 -14.12 6.92
CA ALA A 140 -6.27 -14.35 6.76
C ALA A 140 -7.02 -13.08 6.33
N ASP A 141 -6.42 -11.91 6.57
CA ASP A 141 -6.93 -10.58 6.22
C ASP A 141 -5.88 -9.81 5.39
N ASN A 142 -5.33 -10.45 4.38
CA ASN A 142 -4.25 -9.84 3.59
C ASN A 142 -4.74 -8.73 2.67
N PHE A 143 -5.87 -8.87 2.03
CA PHE A 143 -6.48 -7.91 1.10
C PHE A 143 -5.45 -7.22 0.16
N SER A 144 -4.48 -7.96 -0.38
CA SER A 144 -3.37 -7.45 -1.22
C SER A 144 -2.32 -6.59 -0.49
N ASP A 145 -2.41 -6.47 0.81
CA ASP A 145 -1.50 -5.61 1.57
C ASP A 145 -0.06 -6.14 1.59
N ASN A 146 0.11 -7.46 1.50
CA ASN A 146 1.40 -8.09 1.27
C ASN A 146 1.54 -8.55 -0.19
N PRO A 147 2.23 -7.79 -1.06
CA PRO A 147 2.34 -8.10 -2.48
C PRO A 147 3.24 -9.30 -2.77
N LEU A 148 3.98 -9.84 -1.79
CA LEU A 148 4.84 -11.02 -1.99
C LEU A 148 4.03 -12.25 -2.43
N ILE A 149 2.76 -12.33 -2.05
CA ILE A 149 1.86 -13.40 -2.49
C ILE A 149 1.63 -13.41 -4.02
N GLY A 150 1.87 -12.29 -4.70
CA GLY A 150 1.82 -12.20 -6.16
C GLY A 150 3.03 -12.80 -6.87
N PHE A 151 4.11 -13.13 -6.14
CA PHE A 151 5.36 -13.60 -6.72
C PHE A 151 5.45 -15.12 -6.78
N ARG A 152 5.85 -15.64 -7.96
CA ARG A 152 5.98 -17.07 -8.22
C ARG A 152 6.91 -17.76 -7.24
N GLN A 153 8.07 -17.16 -6.95
CA GLN A 153 9.08 -17.73 -6.07
C GLN A 153 8.60 -17.91 -4.63
N TYR A 154 7.71 -17.04 -4.14
CA TYR A 154 7.09 -17.22 -2.83
C TYR A 154 6.03 -18.31 -2.86
N ARG A 155 5.15 -18.29 -3.86
CA ARG A 155 4.03 -19.22 -3.98
C ARG A 155 4.47 -20.67 -4.27
N ALA A 156 5.62 -20.84 -4.92
CA ALA A 156 6.21 -22.16 -5.23
C ALA A 156 7.19 -22.64 -4.16
N ALA A 157 7.50 -21.85 -3.14
CA ALA A 157 8.46 -22.22 -2.12
C ALA A 157 7.95 -23.35 -1.21
N ALA A 158 8.88 -24.15 -0.67
CA ALA A 158 8.55 -25.17 0.32
C ALA A 158 7.98 -24.52 1.61
N PRO A 159 7.08 -25.20 2.33
CA PRO A 159 6.42 -24.60 3.52
C PRO A 159 7.38 -24.15 4.62
N ASP A 160 8.55 -24.74 4.74
CA ASP A 160 9.61 -24.41 5.69
C ASP A 160 10.62 -23.38 5.16
N SER A 161 10.47 -22.95 3.91
CA SER A 161 11.31 -21.93 3.30
C SER A 161 11.18 -20.58 4.05
N PRO A 162 12.29 -19.84 4.23
CA PRO A 162 12.23 -18.47 4.74
C PRO A 162 11.26 -17.56 3.99
N LEU A 163 11.05 -17.78 2.68
CA LEU A 163 10.10 -17.01 1.88
C LEU A 163 8.65 -17.22 2.37
N ILE A 164 8.29 -18.44 2.77
CA ILE A 164 6.98 -18.75 3.36
C ILE A 164 6.95 -18.32 4.83
N VAL A 165 7.91 -18.77 5.63
CA VAL A 165 7.89 -18.55 7.09
C VAL A 165 7.96 -17.08 7.43
N ASN A 166 8.85 -16.31 6.79
CA ASN A 166 9.02 -14.89 7.09
C ASN A 166 8.16 -13.97 6.22
N GLY A 167 7.80 -14.41 5.01
CA GLY A 167 7.12 -13.59 4.01
C GLY A 167 5.62 -13.77 3.94
N LEU A 168 5.13 -15.01 4.07
CA LEU A 168 3.71 -15.34 3.85
C LEU A 168 3.00 -15.95 5.07
N SER A 169 3.69 -16.14 6.20
CA SER A 169 3.04 -16.61 7.43
C SER A 169 2.44 -15.47 8.24
N THR A 170 1.46 -15.77 9.07
CA THR A 170 0.87 -14.80 10.01
C THR A 170 1.80 -14.57 11.20
N TRP A 171 2.26 -13.31 11.34
CA TRP A 171 3.03 -12.83 12.47
C TRP A 171 2.39 -11.56 13.02
N LYS A 172 1.59 -11.70 14.08
CA LYS A 172 0.82 -10.59 14.68
C LYS A 172 1.69 -9.72 15.61
N LEU A 173 1.11 -8.65 16.13
CA LEU A 173 1.79 -7.64 16.95
C LEU A 173 2.52 -8.23 18.17
N ASP A 174 2.06 -9.34 18.74
CA ASP A 174 2.76 -10.00 19.87
C ASP A 174 4.10 -10.61 19.44
N ALA A 175 4.22 -11.06 18.18
CA ALA A 175 5.51 -11.47 17.63
C ALA A 175 6.42 -10.26 17.45
N LEU A 176 5.93 -9.16 16.89
CA LEU A 176 6.69 -7.92 16.77
C LEU A 176 7.22 -7.44 18.12
N LYS A 177 6.37 -7.41 19.16
CA LYS A 177 6.79 -7.01 20.52
C LYS A 177 7.93 -7.85 21.07
N ARG A 178 7.92 -9.17 20.81
CA ARG A 178 9.01 -10.07 21.25
C ARG A 178 10.30 -9.85 20.44
N ASP A 179 10.18 -9.55 19.17
CA ASP A 179 11.34 -9.44 18.27
C ASP A 179 12.07 -8.08 18.40
N VAL A 180 11.43 -7.06 19.02
CA VAL A 180 12.04 -5.74 19.26
C VAL A 180 12.53 -5.54 20.71
N GLN A 181 12.33 -6.50 21.59
CA GLN A 181 12.83 -6.53 22.99
C GLN A 181 14.21 -7.19 23.05
#